data_62a39d502055a433a01a513eda573a51
#
_entry.id   62a39d502055a433a01a513eda573a51
#
_cell.length_a   1.000
_cell.length_b   1.000
_cell.length_c   1.000
_cell.angle_alpha   90.00
_cell.angle_beta   90.00
_cell.angle_gamma   90.00
#
_symmetry.space_group_name_H-M   'P 1'
#
loop_
_entity.id
_entity.type
_entity.pdbx_description
1 polymer ?
#
loop_
_entity_poly.entity_id
_entity_poly.type
_entity_poly.pdbx_seq_one_letter_code
_entity_poly.pdbx_strand_id
1 'polypeptide(L)'
;VRNQALSILLLLVIVGFTIFYAGGMGQGVFDPFGHSLPNTFSSVTGHSDLTGYLLQRLCWLLVGFGLLGFTVCLFKRLSNRPVNRVRVMGLSIACMIAGVMAGGLVYSFHSKKISVRKVYTETYNKYNNVPKGSVTRHDIRFEQQGDEMSAKSTLLIQNRTRETLPEIILYLNPDLEVLSIKGDSDLSF
;
A
#
# COMPACT_ATOMS: atom_id res chain seq x y z
N VAL A 1 -4.39 21.33 -29.26
CA VAL A 1 -5.82 21.63 -29.27
C VAL A 1 -5.96 23.14 -29.48
N ARG A 2 -6.63 23.52 -30.59
CA ARG A 2 -6.73 24.92 -31.03
C ARG A 2 -7.80 25.72 -30.27
N ASN A 3 -8.64 25.04 -29.51
CA ASN A 3 -9.72 25.65 -28.71
C ASN A 3 -9.40 25.55 -27.21
N GLN A 4 -9.20 26.70 -26.57
CA GLN A 4 -8.88 26.79 -25.14
C GLN A 4 -9.97 26.17 -24.26
N ALA A 5 -11.26 26.38 -24.61
CA ALA A 5 -12.37 25.80 -23.85
C ALA A 5 -12.35 24.25 -23.87
N LEU A 6 -12.04 23.66 -25.01
CA LEU A 6 -11.91 22.20 -25.14
C LEU A 6 -10.72 21.67 -24.31
N SER A 7 -9.61 22.41 -24.25
CA SER A 7 -8.46 22.04 -23.44
C SER A 7 -8.76 22.05 -21.95
N ILE A 8 -9.49 23.07 -21.48
CA ILE A 8 -9.92 23.19 -20.10
C ILE A 8 -10.91 22.07 -19.73
N LEU A 9 -11.89 21.81 -20.61
CA LEU A 9 -12.87 20.74 -20.40
C LEU A 9 -12.19 19.36 -20.30
N LEU A 10 -11.24 19.08 -21.21
CA LEU A 10 -10.49 17.83 -21.21
C LEU A 10 -9.65 17.67 -19.95
N LEU A 11 -9.03 18.77 -19.48
CA LEU A 11 -8.27 18.77 -18.23
C LEU A 11 -9.18 18.50 -17.01
N LEU A 12 -10.37 19.12 -16.97
CA LEU A 12 -11.34 18.86 -15.91
C LEU A 12 -11.85 17.41 -15.91
N VAL A 13 -12.06 16.83 -17.10
CA VAL A 13 -12.45 15.42 -17.23
C VAL A 13 -11.33 14.50 -16.70
N ILE A 14 -10.07 14.76 -17.06
CA ILE A 14 -8.92 13.98 -16.58
C ILE A 14 -8.80 14.10 -15.07
N VAL A 15 -8.87 15.32 -14.51
CA VAL A 15 -8.80 15.54 -13.05
C VAL A 15 -9.96 14.86 -12.34
N GLY A 16 -11.19 14.99 -12.85
CA GLY A 16 -12.35 14.32 -12.29
C GLY A 16 -12.20 12.79 -12.33
N PHE A 17 -11.77 12.23 -13.45
CA PHE A 17 -11.51 10.80 -13.57
C PHE A 17 -10.44 10.31 -12.58
N THR A 18 -9.35 11.05 -12.40
CA THR A 18 -8.29 10.70 -11.45
C THR A 18 -8.77 10.75 -10.01
N ILE A 19 -9.61 11.72 -9.63
CA ILE A 19 -10.14 11.83 -8.27
C ILE A 19 -11.13 10.69 -7.95
N PHE A 20 -12.06 10.41 -8.88
CA PHE A 20 -13.15 9.48 -8.58
C PHE A 20 -12.85 8.01 -8.88
N TYR A 21 -12.01 7.73 -9.86
CA TYR A 21 -11.80 6.36 -10.34
C TYR A 21 -10.37 5.85 -10.20
N ALA A 22 -9.36 6.70 -10.39
CA ALA A 22 -7.98 6.23 -10.44
C ALA A 22 -7.39 5.86 -9.08
N GLY A 23 -7.94 6.38 -7.97
CA GLY A 23 -7.47 6.07 -6.62
C GLY A 23 -7.54 4.58 -6.27
N GLY A 24 -8.55 3.87 -6.78
CA GLY A 24 -8.69 2.41 -6.62
C GLY A 24 -7.95 1.57 -7.66
N MET A 25 -7.54 2.18 -8.78
CA MET A 25 -6.84 1.48 -9.86
C MET A 25 -5.33 1.44 -9.62
N GLY A 26 -4.71 0.33 -10.00
CA GLY A 26 -3.26 0.19 -9.93
C GLY A 26 -2.69 0.34 -8.53
N GLN A 27 -3.50 0.05 -7.50
CA GLN A 27 -3.06 0.04 -6.10
C GLN A 27 -2.47 1.38 -5.63
N GLY A 28 -3.09 2.48 -6.04
CA GLY A 28 -2.68 3.84 -5.69
C GLY A 28 -1.59 4.43 -6.57
N VAL A 29 -1.04 3.70 -7.56
CA VAL A 29 -0.05 4.25 -8.49
C VAL A 29 -0.66 5.38 -9.33
N PHE A 30 -1.92 5.23 -9.76
CA PHE A 30 -2.64 6.21 -10.57
C PHE A 30 -3.33 7.32 -9.76
N ASP A 31 -3.02 7.43 -8.46
CA ASP A 31 -3.53 8.47 -7.58
C ASP A 31 -2.53 9.65 -7.46
N PRO A 32 -2.58 10.66 -8.34
CA PRO A 32 -1.63 11.78 -8.31
C PRO A 32 -1.77 12.64 -7.05
N PHE A 33 -2.94 12.59 -6.40
CA PHE A 33 -3.21 13.37 -5.19
C PHE A 33 -2.93 12.60 -3.89
N GLY A 34 -2.82 11.26 -3.96
CA GLY A 34 -2.52 10.39 -2.83
C GLY A 34 -3.64 10.24 -1.81
N HIS A 35 -4.88 10.32 -2.27
CA HIS A 35 -6.05 10.11 -1.41
C HIS A 35 -6.16 8.67 -0.90
N SER A 36 -5.67 7.71 -1.69
CA SER A 36 -5.75 6.28 -1.37
C SER A 36 -4.61 5.78 -0.48
N LEU A 37 -3.57 6.58 -0.28
CA LEU A 37 -2.41 6.19 0.53
C LEU A 37 -2.54 6.77 1.95
N PRO A 38 -2.45 5.93 2.99
CA PRO A 38 -2.48 6.40 4.36
C PRO A 38 -1.22 7.24 4.64
N ASN A 39 -1.43 8.49 5.01
CA ASN A 39 -0.38 9.40 5.46
C ASN A 39 -0.75 9.96 6.84
N THR A 40 -1.15 9.06 7.74
CA THR A 40 -1.47 9.43 9.12
C THR A 40 -0.21 9.39 9.97
N PHE A 41 0.03 10.47 10.69
CA PHE A 41 1.08 10.53 11.69
C PHE A 41 0.52 10.11 13.05
N SER A 42 1.23 9.17 13.69
CA SER A 42 0.98 8.80 15.08
C SER A 42 2.16 9.26 15.94
N SER A 43 1.89 9.82 17.10
CA SER A 43 2.94 10.20 18.05
C SER A 43 3.73 9.00 18.59
N VAL A 44 3.19 7.79 18.45
CA VAL A 44 3.80 6.54 18.94
C VAL A 44 4.57 5.81 17.83
N THR A 45 3.98 5.68 16.65
CA THR A 45 4.55 4.88 15.56
C THR A 45 5.09 5.70 14.40
N GLY A 46 4.99 7.05 14.46
CA GLY A 46 5.38 7.91 13.35
C GLY A 46 4.43 7.78 12.16
N HIS A 47 4.98 7.81 10.95
CA HIS A 47 4.23 7.59 9.71
C HIS A 47 4.19 6.10 9.38
N SER A 48 3.02 5.55 9.16
CA SER A 48 2.80 4.11 8.94
C SER A 48 3.43 3.57 7.63
N ASP A 49 3.51 4.38 6.59
CA ASP A 49 4.08 3.98 5.28
C ASP A 49 4.73 5.17 4.55
N LEU A 50 5.66 5.86 5.23
CA LEU A 50 6.33 7.03 4.68
C LEU A 50 7.07 6.73 3.38
N THR A 51 7.74 5.59 3.31
CA THR A 51 8.54 5.19 2.13
C THR A 51 7.65 4.99 0.91
N GLY A 52 6.55 4.27 1.04
CA GLY A 52 5.60 4.06 -0.05
C GLY A 52 4.97 5.37 -0.52
N TYR A 53 4.60 6.23 0.42
CA TYR A 53 4.05 7.54 0.14
C TYR A 53 5.04 8.43 -0.62
N LEU A 54 6.28 8.56 -0.12
CA LEU A 54 7.31 9.39 -0.77
C LEU A 54 7.70 8.87 -2.15
N LEU A 55 7.79 7.54 -2.31
CA LEU A 55 8.11 6.94 -3.59
C LEU A 55 7.02 7.21 -4.63
N GLN A 56 5.75 7.14 -4.23
CA GLN A 56 4.63 7.48 -5.10
C GLN A 56 4.65 8.97 -5.49
N ARG A 57 4.98 9.89 -4.55
CA ARG A 57 5.14 11.31 -4.84
C ARG A 57 6.28 11.58 -5.81
N LEU A 58 7.41 10.90 -5.60
CA LEU A 58 8.56 10.98 -6.50
C LEU A 58 8.19 10.51 -7.92
N CYS A 59 7.43 9.42 -8.05
CA CYS A 59 6.91 8.95 -9.33
C CYS A 59 6.16 10.07 -10.07
N TRP A 60 5.16 10.69 -9.45
CA TRP A 60 4.37 11.74 -10.08
C TRP A 60 5.15 13.03 -10.33
N LEU A 61 6.09 13.38 -9.46
CA LEU A 61 6.99 14.51 -9.66
C LEU A 61 7.86 14.31 -10.89
N LEU A 62 8.45 13.12 -11.06
CA LEU A 62 9.28 12.79 -12.23
C LEU A 62 8.46 12.78 -13.52
N VAL A 63 7.27 12.20 -13.51
CA VAL A 63 6.34 12.23 -14.66
C VAL A 63 5.97 13.68 -15.00
N GLY A 64 5.67 14.50 -13.98
CA GLY A 64 5.37 15.92 -14.15
C GLY A 64 6.51 16.70 -14.81
N PHE A 65 7.74 16.51 -14.35
CA PHE A 65 8.92 17.14 -14.97
C PHE A 65 9.15 16.65 -16.40
N GLY A 66 8.95 15.36 -16.68
CA GLY A 66 9.00 14.81 -18.03
C GLY A 66 8.00 15.50 -18.97
N LEU A 67 6.75 15.62 -18.54
CA LEU A 67 5.69 16.28 -19.31
C LEU A 67 5.97 17.77 -19.52
N LEU A 68 6.45 18.47 -18.51
CA LEU A 68 6.86 19.89 -18.62
C LEU A 68 7.97 20.06 -19.65
N GLY A 69 8.99 19.20 -19.64
CA GLY A 69 10.07 19.24 -20.62
C GLY A 69 9.58 18.98 -22.03
N PHE A 70 8.69 18.02 -22.26
CA PHE A 70 8.03 17.82 -23.56
C PHE A 70 7.24 19.03 -23.99
N THR A 71 6.49 19.67 -23.08
CA THR A 71 5.78 20.91 -23.37
C THR A 71 6.72 22.00 -23.86
N VAL A 72 7.86 22.18 -23.18
CA VAL A 72 8.89 23.16 -23.60
C VAL A 72 9.45 22.85 -25.00
N CYS A 73 9.60 21.58 -25.37
CA CYS A 73 10.09 21.17 -26.69
C CYS A 73 9.06 21.34 -27.80
N LEU A 74 7.77 21.08 -27.49
CA LEU A 74 6.67 21.10 -28.49
C LEU A 74 6.16 22.50 -28.80
N PHE A 75 6.13 23.40 -27.82
CA PHE A 75 5.66 24.77 -28.04
C PHE A 75 6.74 25.66 -28.66
N LYS A 76 6.39 26.40 -29.72
CA LYS A 76 7.22 27.46 -30.25
C LYS A 76 7.31 28.59 -29.26
N ARG A 77 8.51 28.86 -28.76
CA ARG A 77 8.76 29.97 -27.84
C ARG A 77 8.80 31.30 -28.57
N LEU A 78 8.19 32.30 -27.95
CA LEU A 78 8.29 33.70 -28.36
C LEU A 78 9.65 34.33 -27.96
N SER A 79 10.48 33.65 -27.19
CA SER A 79 11.75 34.18 -26.68
C SER A 79 12.92 33.85 -27.61
N ASN A 80 13.77 34.82 -27.85
CA ASN A 80 14.97 34.73 -28.70
C ASN A 80 16.13 33.91 -28.09
N ARG A 81 15.98 33.32 -26.90
CA ARG A 81 17.06 32.51 -26.32
C ARG A 81 16.96 31.05 -26.83
N PRO A 82 18.02 30.55 -27.47
CA PRO A 82 18.05 29.18 -27.96
C PRO A 82 18.06 28.21 -26.77
N VAL A 83 17.01 27.41 -26.64
CA VAL A 83 17.01 26.28 -25.70
C VAL A 83 17.57 25.08 -26.45
N ASN A 84 18.51 24.38 -25.85
CA ASN A 84 19.02 23.13 -26.42
C ASN A 84 17.93 22.05 -26.31
N ARG A 85 17.12 21.93 -27.35
CA ARG A 85 15.96 21.02 -27.42
C ARG A 85 16.36 19.58 -27.21
N VAL A 86 17.53 19.17 -27.68
CA VAL A 86 18.01 17.79 -27.56
C VAL A 86 18.27 17.45 -26.09
N ARG A 87 18.91 18.33 -25.34
CA ARG A 87 19.16 18.12 -23.92
C ARG A 87 17.86 18.09 -23.10
N VAL A 88 16.95 19.03 -23.36
CA VAL A 88 15.65 19.07 -22.67
C VAL A 88 14.84 17.82 -22.96
N MET A 89 14.82 17.39 -24.23
CA MET A 89 14.11 16.19 -24.64
C MET A 89 14.70 14.92 -24.01
N GLY A 90 16.04 14.80 -23.99
CA GLY A 90 16.73 13.69 -23.33
C GLY A 90 16.44 13.63 -21.83
N LEU A 91 16.47 14.78 -21.14
CA LEU A 91 16.13 14.87 -19.71
C LEU A 91 14.65 14.51 -19.48
N SER A 92 13.75 14.96 -20.33
CA SER A 92 12.32 14.64 -20.23
C SER A 92 12.06 13.15 -20.34
N ILE A 93 12.70 12.49 -21.32
CA ILE A 93 12.61 11.03 -21.48
C ILE A 93 13.18 10.31 -20.26
N ALA A 94 14.33 10.73 -19.77
CA ALA A 94 14.96 10.16 -18.59
C ALA A 94 14.04 10.26 -17.34
N CYS A 95 13.44 11.45 -17.13
CA CYS A 95 12.45 11.64 -16.06
C CYS A 95 11.22 10.75 -16.23
N MET A 96 10.70 10.59 -17.43
CA MET A 96 9.55 9.71 -17.70
C MET A 96 9.89 8.24 -17.38
N ILE A 97 11.05 7.76 -17.84
CA ILE A 97 11.50 6.39 -17.55
C ILE A 97 11.67 6.18 -16.04
N ALA A 98 12.35 7.10 -15.37
CA ALA A 98 12.55 7.02 -13.92
C ALA A 98 11.21 7.05 -13.15
N GLY A 99 10.25 7.87 -13.61
CA GLY A 99 8.90 7.91 -13.05
C GLY A 99 8.16 6.60 -13.21
N VAL A 100 8.21 5.97 -14.41
CA VAL A 100 7.60 4.66 -14.65
C VAL A 100 8.25 3.58 -13.79
N MET A 101 9.58 3.59 -13.64
CA MET A 101 10.28 2.66 -12.75
C MET A 101 9.85 2.83 -11.28
N ALA A 102 9.79 4.06 -10.79
CA ALA A 102 9.30 4.35 -9.45
C ALA A 102 7.86 3.86 -9.24
N GLY A 103 6.98 4.08 -10.23
CA GLY A 103 5.61 3.55 -10.24
C GLY A 103 5.55 2.03 -10.18
N GLY A 104 6.41 1.34 -10.92
CA GLY A 104 6.54 -0.11 -10.88
C GLY A 104 6.96 -0.63 -9.50
N LEU A 105 7.87 0.06 -8.82
CA LEU A 105 8.25 -0.26 -7.44
C LEU A 105 7.07 -0.08 -6.49
N VAL A 106 6.35 1.04 -6.55
CA VAL A 106 5.14 1.27 -5.74
C VAL A 106 4.13 0.16 -5.95
N TYR A 107 3.85 -0.20 -7.22
CA TYR A 107 2.93 -1.28 -7.55
C TYR A 107 3.38 -2.62 -6.93
N SER A 108 4.66 -2.96 -7.02
CA SER A 108 5.18 -4.23 -6.50
C SER A 108 5.07 -4.30 -4.97
N PHE A 109 5.34 -3.21 -4.25
CA PHE A 109 5.17 -3.13 -2.80
C PHE A 109 3.71 -3.35 -2.37
N HIS A 110 2.78 -2.66 -3.01
CA HIS A 110 1.35 -2.78 -2.68
C HIS A 110 0.77 -4.13 -3.10
N SER A 111 1.22 -4.69 -4.22
CA SER A 111 0.79 -6.00 -4.70
C SER A 111 1.13 -7.11 -3.71
N LYS A 112 2.32 -7.08 -3.12
CA LYS A 112 2.70 -8.03 -2.07
C LYS A 112 1.76 -7.93 -0.85
N LYS A 113 1.47 -6.73 -0.38
CA LYS A 113 0.54 -6.52 0.75
C LYS A 113 -0.87 -7.04 0.45
N ILE A 114 -1.35 -6.87 -0.77
CA ILE A 114 -2.69 -7.35 -1.18
C ILE A 114 -2.72 -8.88 -1.31
N SER A 115 -1.68 -9.49 -1.85
CA SER A 115 -1.60 -10.96 -1.95
C SER A 115 -1.67 -11.62 -0.58
N VAL A 116 -0.94 -11.08 0.40
CA VAL A 116 -1.01 -11.55 1.80
C VAL A 116 -2.42 -11.40 2.36
N ARG A 117 -3.08 -10.25 2.17
CA ARG A 117 -4.48 -10.06 2.62
C ARG A 117 -5.44 -11.03 1.95
N LYS A 118 -5.25 -11.35 0.67
CA LYS A 118 -6.09 -12.31 -0.05
C LYS A 118 -5.99 -13.70 0.57
N VAL A 119 -4.76 -14.19 0.81
CA VAL A 119 -4.53 -15.47 1.50
C VAL A 119 -5.19 -15.48 2.88
N TYR A 120 -5.13 -14.37 3.61
CA TYR A 120 -5.80 -14.23 4.90
C TYR A 120 -7.31 -14.36 4.81
N THR A 121 -7.91 -13.65 3.86
CA THR A 121 -9.36 -13.69 3.65
C THR A 121 -9.81 -15.10 3.24
N GLU A 122 -9.06 -15.77 2.38
CA GLU A 122 -9.34 -17.15 1.96
C GLU A 122 -9.23 -18.12 3.15
N THR A 123 -8.17 -17.99 3.95
CA THR A 123 -8.01 -18.82 5.16
C THR A 123 -9.10 -18.54 6.19
N TYR A 124 -9.43 -17.27 6.43
CA TYR A 124 -10.54 -16.91 7.32
C TYR A 124 -11.87 -17.52 6.86
N ASN A 125 -12.18 -17.39 5.57
CA ASN A 125 -13.42 -17.93 5.00
C ASN A 125 -13.50 -19.47 5.09
N LYS A 126 -12.37 -20.16 4.94
CA LYS A 126 -12.28 -21.61 5.09
C LYS A 126 -12.69 -22.08 6.49
N TYR A 127 -12.29 -21.33 7.52
CA TYR A 127 -12.54 -21.69 8.91
C TYR A 127 -13.67 -20.89 9.57
N ASN A 128 -14.39 -20.07 8.81
CA ASN A 128 -15.43 -19.20 9.38
C ASN A 128 -16.57 -19.99 10.02
N ASN A 129 -17.00 -21.09 9.39
CA ASN A 129 -18.13 -21.91 9.81
C ASN A 129 -17.73 -23.10 10.70
N VAL A 130 -16.44 -23.26 11.03
CA VAL A 130 -15.99 -24.34 11.90
C VAL A 130 -16.29 -23.98 13.36
N PRO A 131 -16.80 -24.92 14.18
CA PRO A 131 -16.98 -24.71 15.61
C PRO A 131 -15.68 -24.28 16.27
N LYS A 132 -15.71 -23.22 17.06
CA LYS A 132 -14.53 -22.61 17.69
C LYS A 132 -14.65 -22.60 19.20
N GLY A 133 -13.54 -22.78 19.88
CA GLY A 133 -13.46 -22.55 21.32
C GLY A 133 -13.68 -21.05 21.64
N SER A 134 -14.35 -20.78 22.74
CA SER A 134 -14.55 -19.42 23.25
C SER A 134 -13.41 -19.05 24.17
N VAL A 135 -12.69 -17.98 23.86
CA VAL A 135 -11.66 -17.42 24.74
C VAL A 135 -12.35 -16.70 25.89
N THR A 136 -12.15 -17.19 27.13
CA THR A 136 -12.72 -16.60 28.34
C THR A 136 -11.77 -15.67 29.05
N ARG A 137 -10.47 -15.90 28.90
CA ARG A 137 -9.43 -15.04 29.45
C ARG A 137 -8.25 -14.99 28.49
N HIS A 138 -7.67 -13.80 28.35
CA HIS A 138 -6.51 -13.55 27.50
C HIS A 138 -5.55 -12.63 28.25
N ASP A 139 -4.43 -13.16 28.70
CA ASP A 139 -3.36 -12.41 29.35
C ASP A 139 -2.19 -12.27 28.35
N ILE A 140 -1.84 -11.05 27.98
CA ILE A 140 -0.73 -10.76 27.07
C ILE A 140 0.37 -10.04 27.85
N ARG A 141 1.58 -10.55 27.74
CA ARG A 141 2.80 -9.87 28.18
C ARG A 141 3.67 -9.63 26.96
N PHE A 142 4.06 -8.41 26.75
CA PHE A 142 4.95 -8.05 25.64
C PHE A 142 6.18 -7.32 26.17
N GLU A 143 7.30 -7.56 25.53
CA GLU A 143 8.58 -6.92 25.77
C GLU A 143 9.09 -6.38 24.45
N GLN A 144 9.53 -5.13 24.47
CA GLN A 144 10.11 -4.46 23.31
C GLN A 144 11.58 -4.17 23.57
N GLN A 145 12.45 -4.61 22.66
CA GLN A 145 13.87 -4.31 22.66
C GLN A 145 14.26 -3.69 21.32
N GLY A 146 14.35 -2.36 21.28
CA GLY A 146 14.59 -1.63 20.02
C GLY A 146 13.44 -1.81 19.04
N ASP A 147 13.73 -2.33 17.86
CA ASP A 147 12.76 -2.57 16.80
C ASP A 147 12.10 -3.97 16.89
N GLU A 148 12.57 -4.82 17.79
CA GLU A 148 12.02 -6.16 17.98
C GLU A 148 11.01 -6.16 19.14
N MET A 149 9.89 -6.86 18.91
CA MET A 149 8.85 -7.05 19.91
C MET A 149 8.58 -8.55 20.08
N SER A 150 8.68 -9.01 21.34
CA SER A 150 8.25 -10.35 21.70
C SER A 150 6.99 -10.30 22.55
N ALA A 151 6.08 -11.23 22.34
CA ALA A 151 4.84 -11.32 23.09
C ALA A 151 4.59 -12.74 23.58
N LYS A 152 4.23 -12.86 24.86
CA LYS A 152 3.75 -14.10 25.45
C LYS A 152 2.25 -13.96 25.72
N SER A 153 1.48 -14.80 25.07
CA SER A 153 0.01 -14.83 25.18
C SER A 153 -0.43 -16.07 25.93
N THR A 154 -1.22 -15.92 26.98
CA THR A 154 -1.84 -17.03 27.71
C THR A 154 -3.34 -16.94 27.53
N LEU A 155 -3.92 -18.00 26.94
CA LEU A 155 -5.33 -18.07 26.61
C LEU A 155 -6.02 -19.14 27.47
N LEU A 156 -7.14 -18.77 28.08
CA LEU A 156 -8.08 -19.74 28.65
C LEU A 156 -9.23 -19.94 27.67
N ILE A 157 -9.28 -21.12 27.07
CA ILE A 157 -10.25 -21.47 26.03
C ILE A 157 -11.26 -22.46 26.60
N GLN A 158 -12.53 -22.14 26.48
CA GLN A 158 -13.63 -23.01 26.89
C GLN A 158 -14.40 -23.48 25.66
N ASN A 159 -14.61 -24.79 25.56
CA ASN A 159 -15.55 -25.35 24.60
C ASN A 159 -16.98 -25.08 25.08
N ARG A 160 -17.68 -24.19 24.40
CA ARG A 160 -19.12 -23.93 24.63
C ARG A 160 -20.01 -24.59 23.63
N THR A 161 -19.45 -25.39 22.73
CA THR A 161 -20.22 -26.18 21.76
C THR A 161 -20.66 -27.50 22.42
N ARG A 162 -21.65 -28.19 21.81
CA ARG A 162 -22.09 -29.51 22.26
C ARG A 162 -21.22 -30.65 21.70
N GLU A 163 -20.25 -30.32 20.89
CA GLU A 163 -19.39 -31.24 20.16
C GLU A 163 -17.97 -31.19 20.68
N THR A 164 -17.23 -32.27 20.56
CA THR A 164 -15.78 -32.26 20.82
C THR A 164 -15.06 -31.48 19.74
N LEU A 165 -14.24 -30.54 20.14
CA LEU A 165 -13.41 -29.76 19.19
C LEU A 165 -12.10 -30.51 18.96
N PRO A 166 -11.84 -31.02 17.75
CA PRO A 166 -10.59 -31.72 17.43
C PRO A 166 -9.42 -30.74 17.28
N GLU A 167 -9.71 -29.46 16.97
CA GLU A 167 -8.72 -28.44 16.69
C GLU A 167 -9.09 -27.13 17.39
N ILE A 168 -8.08 -26.37 17.80
CA ILE A 168 -8.24 -25.01 18.31
C ILE A 168 -7.74 -24.05 17.24
N ILE A 169 -8.64 -23.26 16.68
CA ILE A 169 -8.34 -22.30 15.62
C ILE A 169 -8.10 -20.92 16.24
N LEU A 170 -6.89 -20.42 16.09
CA LEU A 170 -6.49 -19.08 16.50
C LEU A 170 -6.07 -18.25 15.27
N TYR A 171 -6.52 -17.02 15.22
CA TYR A 171 -6.12 -16.08 14.17
C TYR A 171 -5.04 -15.14 14.73
N LEU A 172 -3.90 -15.15 14.08
CA LEU A 172 -2.78 -14.29 14.40
C LEU A 172 -2.51 -13.32 13.24
N ASN A 173 -1.88 -12.20 13.54
CA ASN A 173 -1.40 -11.31 12.49
C ASN A 173 -0.31 -12.06 11.68
N PRO A 174 -0.31 -11.98 10.33
CA PRO A 174 0.67 -12.63 9.46
C PRO A 174 2.12 -12.24 9.72
N ASP A 175 2.34 -11.05 10.26
CA ASP A 175 3.67 -10.52 10.53
C ASP A 175 4.25 -11.05 11.86
N LEU A 176 3.49 -11.90 12.59
CA LEU A 176 3.96 -12.51 13.84
C LEU A 176 4.50 -13.92 13.57
N GLU A 177 5.70 -14.19 14.02
CA GLU A 177 6.31 -15.51 14.04
C GLU A 177 5.96 -16.24 15.33
N VAL A 178 5.42 -17.46 15.21
CA VAL A 178 5.09 -18.29 16.37
C VAL A 178 6.33 -19.07 16.78
N LEU A 179 6.93 -18.71 17.90
CA LEU A 179 8.15 -19.36 18.40
C LEU A 179 7.85 -20.67 19.13
N SER A 180 6.77 -20.73 19.92
CA SER A 180 6.36 -21.95 20.60
C SER A 180 4.90 -21.90 21.05
N ILE A 181 4.25 -23.06 21.07
CA ILE A 181 2.92 -23.26 21.66
C ILE A 181 3.07 -24.29 22.78
N LYS A 182 2.47 -24.01 23.95
CA LYS A 182 2.40 -24.93 25.08
C LYS A 182 0.96 -24.99 25.56
N GLY A 183 0.48 -26.18 25.88
CA GLY A 183 -0.85 -26.42 26.44
C GLY A 183 -0.78 -27.41 27.58
N ASP A 184 -1.90 -27.61 28.27
CA ASP A 184 -2.03 -28.61 29.33
C ASP A 184 -2.03 -30.07 28.76
N SER A 185 -2.14 -30.20 27.42
CA SER A 185 -1.98 -31.42 26.64
C SER A 185 -1.00 -31.20 25.50
N ASP A 186 -0.48 -32.26 24.91
CA ASP A 186 0.39 -32.18 23.73
C ASP A 186 -0.33 -31.51 22.55
N LEU A 187 0.04 -30.25 22.29
CA LEU A 187 -0.47 -29.48 21.15
C LEU A 187 0.61 -29.44 20.06
N SER A 188 0.20 -29.73 18.85
CA SER A 188 1.00 -29.49 17.62
C SER A 188 0.38 -28.39 16.77
N PHE A 189 1.17 -27.67 16.02
CA PHE A 189 0.73 -26.60 15.12
C PHE A 189 1.41 -26.70 13.76
#